data_f276dd9eee3357414c8f9b6756e030f3
#
_entry.id   f276dd9eee3357414c8f9b6756e030f3
#
_cell.length_a   1.000
_cell.length_b   1.000
_cell.length_c   1.000
_cell.angle_alpha   90.00
_cell.angle_beta   90.00
_cell.angle_gamma   90.00
#
_symmetry.space_group_name_H-M   'P 1'
#
loop_
_entity.id
_entity.type
_entity.pdbx_description
1 polymer ?
#
loop_
_entity_poly.entity_id
_entity_poly.type
_entity_poly.pdbx_seq_one_letter_code
_entity_poly.pdbx_strand_id
1 'polypeptide(L)'
;MEGDDDFFNPQKRPPQQRHWVRLAAPLTPEQAGDPVLQRCLFAYASDMTLLDTCLAPHGISWANPALQSASLDHAIWFNQTPDMNDWHLFDQDSPMAGGGRGINRAIVHDINGRPVATLMQEGLIRHRPSPSGAHP
;
A
#
# COMPACT_ATOMS: atom_id res chain seq x y z
N MET A 1 10.89 -6.84 17.49
CA MET A 1 9.80 -7.57 16.82
C MET A 1 8.49 -7.14 17.47
N GLU A 2 8.02 -5.97 17.06
CA GLU A 2 6.75 -5.37 17.48
C GLU A 2 5.89 -5.29 16.22
N GLY A 3 5.14 -6.32 15.88
CA GLY A 3 4.45 -6.30 14.61
C GLY A 3 3.20 -7.15 14.46
N ASP A 4 3.02 -8.21 15.23
CA ASP A 4 1.91 -9.13 14.99
C ASP A 4 0.62 -8.76 15.75
N ASP A 5 0.70 -8.11 16.90
CA ASP A 5 -0.48 -7.69 17.66
C ASP A 5 -1.24 -6.54 16.98
N ASP A 6 -0.57 -5.75 16.15
CA ASP A 6 -1.12 -4.55 15.53
C ASP A 6 -2.06 -4.85 14.34
N PHE A 7 -1.88 -5.99 13.67
CA PHE A 7 -2.70 -6.36 12.52
C PHE A 7 -4.12 -6.80 12.92
N PHE A 8 -4.24 -7.60 13.99
CA PHE A 8 -5.54 -8.10 14.48
C PHE A 8 -6.23 -7.14 15.44
N ASN A 9 -5.48 -6.26 16.11
CA ASN A 9 -5.99 -5.25 17.03
C ASN A 9 -5.34 -3.89 16.78
N PRO A 10 -5.56 -3.29 15.59
CA PRO A 10 -4.88 -2.09 15.19
C PRO A 10 -5.28 -0.91 16.07
N GLN A 11 -4.27 -0.19 16.56
CA GLN A 11 -4.48 1.09 17.24
C GLN A 11 -4.59 2.21 16.21
N LYS A 12 -5.32 3.28 16.55
CA LYS A 12 -5.37 4.49 15.72
C LYS A 12 -3.99 5.11 15.61
N ARG A 13 -3.54 5.36 14.39
CA ARG A 13 -2.23 5.95 14.07
C ARG A 13 -2.39 7.07 13.05
N PRO A 14 -1.41 7.97 12.92
CA PRO A 14 -1.40 8.93 11.81
C PRO A 14 -1.49 8.22 10.45
N PRO A 15 -2.08 8.86 9.43
CA PRO A 15 -2.21 8.29 8.10
C PRO A 15 -0.89 8.33 7.33
N GLN A 16 0.11 7.69 7.87
CA GLN A 16 1.48 7.65 7.33
C GLN A 16 2.08 6.27 7.58
N GLN A 17 2.75 5.72 6.58
CA GLN A 17 3.44 4.44 6.66
C GLN A 17 4.72 4.47 5.83
N ARG A 18 5.72 3.69 6.24
CA ARG A 18 6.97 3.49 5.51
C ARG A 18 7.29 2.03 5.43
N HIS A 19 7.53 1.55 4.21
CA HIS A 19 7.88 0.17 3.95
C HIS A 19 9.10 0.09 3.04
N TRP A 20 10.01 -0.80 3.40
CA TRP A 20 11.08 -1.22 2.49
C TRP A 20 10.61 -2.44 1.71
N VAL A 21 10.68 -2.36 0.40
CA VAL A 21 10.20 -3.40 -0.53
C VAL A 21 11.31 -3.81 -1.48
N ARG A 22 11.46 -5.10 -1.69
CA ARG A 22 12.37 -5.73 -2.64
C ARG A 22 11.80 -7.08 -3.05
N LEU A 23 12.18 -7.58 -4.22
CA LEU A 23 11.87 -8.97 -4.58
C LEU A 23 12.54 -9.95 -3.60
N ALA A 24 11.81 -11.01 -3.24
CA ALA A 24 12.33 -12.07 -2.37
C ALA A 24 13.39 -12.93 -3.08
N ALA A 25 13.22 -13.12 -4.39
CA ALA A 25 14.17 -13.84 -5.25
C ALA A 25 14.72 -12.88 -6.32
N PRO A 26 16.03 -12.88 -6.57
CA PRO A 26 16.63 -12.01 -7.58
C PRO A 26 16.19 -12.40 -8.99
N LEU A 27 16.06 -11.41 -9.85
CA LEU A 27 15.85 -11.59 -11.28
C LEU A 27 17.15 -12.11 -11.94
N THR A 28 17.00 -12.87 -13.02
CA THR A 28 18.13 -13.19 -13.90
C THR A 28 18.68 -11.91 -14.55
N PRO A 29 19.93 -11.89 -15.05
CA PRO A 29 20.48 -10.72 -15.73
C PRO A 29 19.63 -10.23 -16.91
N GLU A 30 19.04 -11.15 -17.67
CA GLU A 30 18.13 -10.84 -18.78
C GLU A 30 16.86 -10.16 -18.28
N GLN A 31 16.21 -10.71 -17.25
CA GLN A 31 15.02 -10.14 -16.63
C GLN A 31 15.31 -8.78 -15.97
N ALA A 32 16.44 -8.65 -15.30
CA ALA A 32 16.84 -7.40 -14.67
C ALA A 32 17.09 -6.28 -15.69
N GLY A 33 17.54 -6.63 -16.90
CA GLY A 33 17.74 -5.70 -18.00
C GLY A 33 16.46 -5.29 -18.74
N ASP A 34 15.32 -5.90 -18.44
CA ASP A 34 14.05 -5.59 -19.09
C ASP A 34 13.30 -4.46 -18.32
N PRO A 35 13.27 -3.22 -18.88
CA PRO A 35 12.63 -2.10 -18.19
C PRO A 35 11.10 -2.22 -18.11
N VAL A 36 10.47 -3.00 -18.98
CA VAL A 36 9.03 -3.25 -18.94
C VAL A 36 8.71 -4.19 -17.79
N LEU A 37 9.45 -5.29 -17.67
CA LEU A 37 9.29 -6.22 -16.55
C LEU A 37 9.52 -5.54 -15.20
N GLN A 38 10.55 -4.71 -15.08
CA GLN A 38 10.83 -3.95 -13.87
C GLN A 38 9.65 -3.05 -13.46
N ARG A 39 9.06 -2.33 -14.41
CA ARG A 39 7.87 -1.49 -14.16
C ARG A 39 6.63 -2.31 -13.80
N CYS A 40 6.43 -3.47 -14.44
CA CYS A 40 5.31 -4.36 -14.12
C CYS A 40 5.42 -4.91 -12.69
N LEU A 41 6.60 -5.34 -12.30
CA LEU A 41 6.85 -5.82 -10.93
C LEU A 41 6.67 -4.72 -9.89
N PHE A 42 7.14 -3.52 -10.19
CA PHE A 42 6.94 -2.35 -9.34
C PHE A 42 5.45 -2.02 -9.20
N ALA A 43 4.69 -1.99 -10.30
CA ALA A 43 3.27 -1.70 -10.28
C ALA A 43 2.50 -2.72 -9.43
N TYR A 44 2.82 -4.01 -9.57
CA TYR A 44 2.24 -5.07 -8.74
C TYR A 44 2.55 -4.88 -7.26
N ALA A 45 3.81 -4.62 -6.92
CA ALA A 45 4.22 -4.43 -5.53
C ALA A 45 3.59 -3.17 -4.90
N SER A 46 3.41 -2.12 -5.68
CA SER A 46 2.91 -0.83 -5.20
C SER A 46 1.44 -0.86 -4.77
N ASP A 47 0.66 -1.82 -5.25
CA ASP A 47 -0.76 -1.98 -4.87
C ASP A 47 -0.95 -2.73 -3.53
N MET A 48 0.08 -3.39 -3.03
CA MET A 48 -0.06 -4.29 -1.88
C MET A 48 -0.33 -3.58 -0.55
N THR A 49 0.17 -2.36 -0.36
CA THR A 49 0.12 -1.67 0.95
C THR A 49 -0.49 -0.27 0.90
N LEU A 50 -0.68 0.28 -0.29
CA LEU A 50 -1.01 1.69 -0.44
C LEU A 50 -2.38 2.04 0.17
N LEU A 51 -3.41 1.25 -0.10
CA LEU A 51 -4.76 1.51 0.38
C LEU A 51 -4.90 1.37 1.91
N ASP A 52 -4.03 0.60 2.55
CA ASP A 52 -4.02 0.40 4.00
C ASP A 52 -3.72 1.70 4.79
N THR A 53 -3.02 2.62 4.16
CA THR A 53 -2.60 3.88 4.79
C THR A 53 -3.80 4.72 5.27
N CYS A 54 -4.90 4.75 4.51
CA CYS A 54 -6.11 5.50 4.90
C CYS A 54 -6.91 4.83 6.04
N LEU A 55 -6.65 3.58 6.36
CA LEU A 55 -7.30 2.84 7.44
C LEU A 55 -6.67 3.14 8.81
N ALA A 56 -5.40 3.53 8.84
CA ALA A 56 -4.63 3.72 10.05
C ALA A 56 -5.27 4.68 11.07
N PRO A 57 -5.83 5.86 10.69
CA PRO A 57 -6.49 6.76 11.64
C PRO A 57 -7.76 6.20 12.24
N HIS A 58 -8.36 5.21 11.59
CA HIS A 58 -9.61 4.58 12.03
C HIS A 58 -9.37 3.38 12.95
N GLY A 59 -8.13 2.89 13.06
CA GLY A 59 -7.82 1.67 13.80
C GLY A 59 -8.52 0.46 13.19
N ILE A 60 -8.53 0.36 11.88
CA ILE A 60 -9.14 -0.74 11.11
C ILE A 60 -8.04 -1.40 10.29
N SER A 61 -8.06 -2.73 10.25
CA SER A 61 -7.19 -3.53 9.39
C SER A 61 -7.98 -4.36 8.39
N TRP A 62 -7.27 -4.90 7.41
CA TRP A 62 -7.82 -5.84 6.44
C TRP A 62 -8.39 -7.12 7.06
N ALA A 63 -7.97 -7.46 8.27
CA ALA A 63 -8.50 -8.61 9.00
C ALA A 63 -9.92 -8.37 9.54
N ASN A 64 -10.42 -7.13 9.52
CA ASN A 64 -11.77 -6.83 9.99
C ASN A 64 -12.81 -7.34 8.99
N PRO A 65 -13.66 -8.32 9.35
CA PRO A 65 -14.64 -8.89 8.44
C PRO A 65 -15.77 -7.90 8.07
N ALA A 66 -15.92 -6.82 8.81
CA ALA A 66 -16.87 -5.75 8.50
C ALA A 66 -16.34 -4.75 7.47
N LEU A 67 -15.05 -4.82 7.13
CA LEU A 67 -14.45 -3.96 6.11
C LEU A 67 -14.75 -4.50 4.72
N GLN A 68 -15.41 -3.69 3.90
CA GLN A 68 -15.52 -3.88 2.46
C GLN A 68 -14.63 -2.86 1.77
N SER A 69 -13.64 -3.32 1.00
CA SER A 69 -12.68 -2.48 0.32
C SER A 69 -12.42 -2.94 -1.10
N ALA A 70 -12.09 -1.99 -1.96
CA ALA A 70 -11.65 -2.24 -3.33
C ALA A 70 -10.85 -1.04 -3.84
N SER A 71 -9.80 -1.27 -4.60
CA SER A 71 -9.13 -0.22 -5.35
C SER A 71 -10.04 0.26 -6.48
N LEU A 72 -10.17 1.58 -6.65
CA LEU A 72 -10.97 2.21 -7.70
C LEU A 72 -10.11 2.66 -8.86
N ASP A 73 -8.90 3.12 -8.58
CA ASP A 73 -7.88 3.50 -9.54
C ASP A 73 -6.50 3.23 -8.96
N HIS A 74 -5.47 3.33 -9.78
CA HIS A 74 -4.07 3.26 -9.36
C HIS A 74 -3.22 3.96 -10.40
N ALA A 75 -2.61 5.09 -10.04
CA ALA A 75 -1.78 5.88 -10.94
C ALA A 75 -0.32 5.87 -10.49
N ILE A 76 0.58 5.72 -11.46
CA ILE A 76 2.03 5.70 -11.22
C ILE A 76 2.71 6.66 -12.20
N TRP A 77 3.49 7.59 -11.67
CA TRP A 77 4.41 8.42 -12.45
C TRP A 77 5.84 7.94 -12.19
N PHE A 78 6.43 7.28 -13.18
CA PHE A 78 7.81 6.83 -13.11
C PHE A 78 8.78 7.98 -13.44
N ASN A 79 9.67 8.31 -12.52
CA ASN A 79 10.77 9.25 -12.76
C ASN A 79 11.98 8.55 -13.37
N GLN A 80 12.14 7.28 -13.05
CA GLN A 80 13.19 6.40 -13.59
C GLN A 80 12.70 4.95 -13.60
N THR A 81 13.42 4.07 -14.31
CA THR A 81 13.13 2.64 -14.24
C THR A 81 13.56 2.10 -12.88
N PRO A 82 12.68 1.44 -12.12
CA PRO A 82 13.06 0.81 -10.86
C PRO A 82 14.00 -0.37 -11.11
N ASP A 83 14.86 -0.67 -10.14
CA ASP A 83 15.57 -1.96 -10.05
C ASP A 83 14.98 -2.78 -8.92
N MET A 84 14.06 -3.68 -9.24
CA MET A 84 13.33 -4.47 -8.23
C MET A 84 14.19 -5.51 -7.51
N ASN A 85 15.44 -5.73 -7.93
CA ASN A 85 16.42 -6.48 -7.17
C ASN A 85 16.92 -5.72 -5.95
N ASP A 86 16.78 -4.41 -5.93
CA ASP A 86 17.25 -3.56 -4.84
C ASP A 86 16.10 -3.04 -3.98
N TRP A 87 16.43 -2.49 -2.81
CA TRP A 87 15.47 -1.96 -1.88
C TRP A 87 14.87 -0.63 -2.34
N HIS A 88 13.54 -0.52 -2.19
CA HIS A 88 12.79 0.70 -2.42
C HIS A 88 12.05 1.10 -1.15
N LEU A 89 12.17 2.36 -0.74
CA LEU A 89 11.42 2.94 0.36
C LEU A 89 10.12 3.55 -0.17
N PHE A 90 9.00 2.96 0.22
CA PHE A 90 7.67 3.49 0.00
C PHE A 90 7.30 4.40 1.18
N ASP A 91 7.33 5.71 0.99
CA ASP A 91 6.88 6.70 1.96
C ASP A 91 5.45 7.10 1.61
N GLN A 92 4.51 6.61 2.40
CA GLN A 92 3.07 6.65 2.10
C GLN A 92 2.34 7.57 3.05
N ASP A 93 1.38 8.35 2.54
CA ASP A 93 0.42 9.08 3.35
C ASP A 93 -1.00 9.02 2.77
N SER A 94 -1.98 9.37 3.58
CA SER A 94 -3.38 9.51 3.15
C SER A 94 -3.89 10.89 3.50
N PRO A 95 -4.10 11.75 2.51
CA PRO A 95 -4.60 13.11 2.74
C PRO A 95 -6.08 13.15 3.09
N MET A 96 -6.86 12.08 2.76
CA MET A 96 -8.31 12.09 2.95
C MET A 96 -8.87 10.66 3.06
N ALA A 97 -9.74 10.46 4.05
CA ALA A 97 -10.61 9.29 4.15
C ALA A 97 -12.00 9.72 4.66
N GLY A 98 -13.05 9.41 3.92
CA GLY A 98 -14.42 9.78 4.26
C GLY A 98 -15.38 9.47 3.12
N GLY A 99 -16.69 9.42 3.44
CA GLY A 99 -17.72 9.12 2.46
C GLY A 99 -17.59 7.72 1.82
N GLY A 100 -16.99 6.77 2.54
CA GLY A 100 -16.76 5.42 2.06
C GLY A 100 -15.59 5.29 1.09
N ARG A 101 -14.72 6.28 1.00
CA ARG A 101 -13.52 6.30 0.15
C ARG A 101 -12.30 6.83 0.89
N GLY A 102 -11.11 6.43 0.45
CA GLY A 102 -9.83 6.94 0.92
C GLY A 102 -8.91 7.22 -0.25
N ILE A 103 -8.17 8.32 -0.15
CA ILE A 103 -7.11 8.66 -1.11
C ILE A 103 -5.78 8.42 -0.43
N ASN A 104 -4.90 7.70 -1.12
CA ASN A 104 -3.56 7.37 -0.65
C ASN A 104 -2.54 7.78 -1.71
N ARG A 105 -1.38 8.17 -1.26
CA ARG A 105 -0.26 8.50 -2.14
C ARG A 105 1.05 8.01 -1.55
N ALA A 106 2.05 7.84 -2.41
CA ALA A 106 3.40 7.50 -1.99
C ALA A 106 4.43 8.21 -2.87
N ILE A 107 5.55 8.55 -2.26
CA ILE A 107 6.80 8.82 -2.98
C ILE A 107 7.72 7.64 -2.70
N VAL A 108 8.24 7.03 -3.78
CA VAL A 108 9.13 5.88 -3.68
C VAL A 108 10.55 6.28 -4.02
N HIS A 109 11.47 5.94 -3.13
CA HIS A 109 12.89 6.23 -3.26
C HIS A 109 13.70 4.95 -3.42
N ASP A 110 14.77 5.01 -4.19
CA ASP A 110 15.77 3.92 -4.25
C ASP A 110 16.65 3.92 -2.97
N ILE A 111 17.56 2.95 -2.90
CA ILE A 111 18.50 2.80 -1.78
C ILE A 111 19.43 4.01 -1.60
N ASN A 112 19.62 4.83 -2.65
CA ASN A 112 20.43 6.05 -2.61
C ASN A 112 19.60 7.31 -2.29
N GLY A 113 18.31 7.15 -2.01
CA GLY A 113 17.39 8.24 -1.70
C GLY A 113 16.91 9.04 -2.92
N ARG A 114 17.09 8.52 -4.15
CA ARG A 114 16.60 9.18 -5.36
C ARG A 114 15.14 8.81 -5.60
N PRO A 115 14.25 9.75 -5.95
CA PRO A 115 12.86 9.46 -6.23
C PRO A 115 12.72 8.62 -7.50
N VAL A 116 12.11 7.45 -7.37
CA VAL A 116 11.87 6.48 -8.46
C VAL A 116 10.51 6.69 -9.07
N ALA A 117 9.48 6.85 -8.23
CA ALA A 117 8.10 7.01 -8.67
C ALA A 117 7.26 7.77 -7.65
N THR A 118 6.16 8.33 -8.14
CA THR A 118 5.07 8.86 -7.33
C THR A 118 3.81 8.06 -7.62
N LEU A 119 3.05 7.74 -6.58
CA LEU A 119 1.84 6.92 -6.66
C LEU A 119 0.65 7.68 -6.12
N MET A 120 -0.53 7.45 -6.70
CA MET A 120 -1.82 7.82 -6.12
C MET A 120 -2.84 6.72 -6.36
N GLN A 121 -3.69 6.50 -5.35
CA GLN A 121 -4.77 5.52 -5.43
C GLN A 121 -5.99 6.01 -4.64
N GLU A 122 -7.15 5.97 -5.26
CA GLU A 122 -8.43 6.04 -4.56
C GLU A 122 -8.95 4.62 -4.33
N GLY A 123 -9.47 4.36 -3.14
CA GLY A 123 -10.08 3.10 -2.80
C GLY A 123 -11.43 3.27 -2.13
N LEU A 124 -12.32 2.30 -2.38
CA LEU A 124 -13.53 2.10 -1.60
C LEU A 124 -13.14 1.53 -0.24
N ILE A 125 -13.62 2.16 0.84
CA ILE A 125 -13.48 1.69 2.21
C ILE A 125 -14.82 1.85 2.92
N ARG A 126 -15.55 0.75 3.09
CA ARG A 126 -16.84 0.74 3.77
C ARG A 126 -16.76 -0.16 4.99
N HIS A 127 -16.99 0.42 6.15
CA HIS A 127 -17.16 -0.34 7.38
C HIS A 127 -18.65 -0.63 7.57
N ARG A 128 -19.02 -1.92 7.49
CA ARG A 128 -20.37 -2.41 7.72
C ARG A 128 -20.36 -3.26 8.98
N PRO A 129 -20.65 -2.69 10.16
CA PRO A 129 -20.81 -3.51 11.36
C PRO A 129 -21.87 -4.56 11.09
N SER A 130 -21.63 -5.79 11.53
CA SER A 130 -22.64 -6.85 11.46
C SER A 130 -23.91 -6.34 12.12
N PRO A 131 -25.11 -6.58 11.54
CA PRO A 131 -26.33 -6.30 12.24
C PRO A 131 -26.26 -7.04 13.58
N SER A 132 -26.26 -6.28 14.68
CA SER A 132 -26.27 -6.81 16.03
C SER A 132 -27.46 -7.75 16.12
N GLY A 133 -27.19 -9.04 16.40
CA GLY A 133 -28.07 -10.17 16.52
C GLY A 133 -29.54 -9.90 16.65
N ALA A 134 -30.28 -10.26 15.62
CA ALA A 134 -31.62 -10.81 15.84
C ALA A 134 -31.39 -12.18 16.49
N HIS A 135 -31.38 -12.23 17.80
CA HIS A 135 -31.66 -13.49 18.50
C HIS A 135 -33.13 -13.81 18.29
N PRO A 136 -33.46 -15.07 17.90
CA PRO A 136 -34.80 -15.58 17.88
C PRO A 136 -35.44 -15.61 19.30
#